data_46ed60ef28d86f6dbb07a50bacac15c1
#
_entry.id   46ed60ef28d86f6dbb07a50bacac15c1
#
_cell.length_a   1.000
_cell.length_b   1.000
_cell.length_c   1.000
_cell.angle_alpha   90.00
_cell.angle_beta   90.00
_cell.angle_gamma   90.00
#
_symmetry.space_group_name_H-M   'P 1'
#
loop_
_entity.id
_entity.type
_entity.pdbx_description
1 polymer ?
#
loop_
_entity_poly.entity_id
_entity_poly.type
_entity_poly.pdbx_seq_one_letter_code
_entity_poly.pdbx_strand_id
1 'polypeptide(L)'
;GGVYQMTRGLSENVIVPIAGIIITFVLCYELISMITEKNNLHDMDTWMFFKWFFKAAVAIYLVTHTFDIVMAVFDIGQNVVSGAAGVIHGNTSIDIDSTIAQMRTGMENMGVGELLGLSIETLLISLCLKIMAILITVILYGRMIEIYCTVSIAPIPIATMSNREWGSIGTNYLKGLFALAFQGFLIMVCVGIYAVLINGMIIADNIHSALFSVAAYTVILCFSLFKTGSLAKSIFHAH
;
A
#
# COMPACT_ATOMS: atom_id res chain seq x y z
N GLY A 1 -4.46 1.26 17.94
CA GLY A 1 -4.94 -0.06 18.30
C GLY A 1 -3.81 -0.98 18.72
N GLY A 2 -4.14 -2.19 19.22
CA GLY A 2 -3.16 -3.14 19.76
C GLY A 2 -2.05 -3.56 18.79
N VAL A 3 -2.37 -3.74 17.51
CA VAL A 3 -1.37 -4.09 16.48
C VAL A 3 -0.31 -3.00 16.32
N TYR A 4 -0.71 -1.74 16.28
CA TYR A 4 0.22 -0.61 16.20
C TYR A 4 1.18 -0.58 17.38
N GLN A 5 0.67 -0.72 18.63
CA GLN A 5 1.50 -0.72 19.83
C GLN A 5 2.48 -1.91 19.86
N MET A 6 2.02 -3.08 19.43
CA MET A 6 2.87 -4.26 19.32
C MET A 6 3.99 -4.03 18.29
N THR A 7 3.65 -3.55 17.09
CA THR A 7 4.62 -3.30 16.02
C THR A 7 5.64 -2.24 16.41
N ARG A 8 5.18 -1.16 17.06
CA ARG A 8 6.06 -0.12 17.61
C ARG A 8 7.01 -0.69 18.66
N GLY A 9 6.49 -1.46 19.60
CA GLY A 9 7.30 -2.10 20.64
C GLY A 9 8.35 -3.07 20.07
N LEU A 10 7.99 -3.84 19.03
CA LEU A 10 8.95 -4.71 18.33
C LEU A 10 10.05 -3.87 17.62
N SER A 11 9.67 -2.82 16.93
CA SER A 11 10.64 -1.94 16.24
C SER A 11 11.59 -1.29 17.24
N GLU A 12 11.07 -0.64 18.27
CA GLU A 12 11.86 0.14 19.22
C GLU A 12 12.72 -0.72 20.17
N ASN A 13 12.16 -1.82 20.70
CA ASN A 13 12.83 -2.60 21.74
C ASN A 13 13.66 -3.78 21.20
N VAL A 14 13.38 -4.26 20.00
CA VAL A 14 14.08 -5.42 19.42
C VAL A 14 14.92 -5.03 18.22
N ILE A 15 14.34 -4.30 17.27
CA ILE A 15 15.02 -4.01 15.99
C ILE A 15 15.98 -2.83 16.09
N VAL A 16 15.64 -1.76 16.79
CA VAL A 16 16.53 -0.59 16.99
C VAL A 16 17.85 -0.98 17.63
N PRO A 17 17.93 -1.82 18.68
CA PRO A 17 19.22 -2.29 19.21
C PRO A 17 20.06 -3.02 18.18
N ILE A 18 19.46 -3.87 17.34
CA ILE A 18 20.15 -4.59 16.26
C ILE A 18 20.66 -3.58 15.21
N ALA A 19 19.81 -2.64 14.81
CA ALA A 19 20.20 -1.57 13.89
C ALA A 19 21.32 -0.69 14.47
N GLY A 20 21.37 -0.50 15.80
CA GLY A 20 22.44 0.18 16.51
C GLY A 20 23.81 -0.51 16.35
N ILE A 21 23.82 -1.85 16.37
CA ILE A 21 25.05 -2.62 16.10
C ILE A 21 25.48 -2.45 14.64
N ILE A 22 24.51 -2.55 13.72
CA ILE A 22 24.78 -2.41 12.28
C ILE A 22 25.32 -1.01 11.96
N ILE A 23 24.68 0.04 12.48
CA ILE A 23 25.14 1.42 12.21
C ILE A 23 26.51 1.70 12.81
N THR A 24 26.81 1.14 13.98
CA THR A 24 28.15 1.25 14.60
C THR A 24 29.19 0.62 13.69
N PHE A 25 28.94 -0.59 13.19
CA PHE A 25 29.84 -1.27 12.26
C PHE A 25 30.01 -0.47 10.95
N VAL A 26 28.91 0.02 10.37
CA VAL A 26 28.90 0.82 9.14
C VAL A 26 29.72 2.10 9.32
N LEU A 27 29.55 2.82 10.43
CA LEU A 27 30.26 4.06 10.71
C LEU A 27 31.76 3.82 10.97
N CYS A 28 32.14 2.75 11.68
CA CYS A 28 33.52 2.35 11.86
C CYS A 28 34.18 1.98 10.52
N TYR A 29 33.50 1.19 9.69
CA TYR A 29 34.01 0.84 8.35
C TYR A 29 34.24 2.08 7.49
N GLU A 30 33.30 3.01 7.49
CA GLU A 30 33.42 4.26 6.73
C GLU A 30 34.60 5.14 7.24
N LEU A 31 34.77 5.21 8.56
CA LEU A 31 35.92 5.92 9.15
C LEU A 31 37.25 5.31 8.70
N ILE A 32 37.36 3.98 8.74
CA ILE A 32 38.55 3.26 8.28
C ILE A 32 38.80 3.50 6.79
N SER A 33 37.76 3.42 5.95
CA SER A 33 37.85 3.71 4.51
C SER A 33 38.34 5.13 4.26
N MET A 34 37.81 6.12 4.99
CA MET A 34 38.28 7.51 4.87
C MET A 34 39.74 7.70 5.22
N ILE A 35 40.23 6.96 6.22
CA ILE A 35 41.65 7.02 6.65
C ILE A 35 42.55 6.34 5.62
N THR A 36 42.13 5.19 5.07
CA THR A 36 42.94 4.39 4.14
C THR A 36 42.96 4.95 2.70
N GLU A 37 41.89 5.56 2.23
CA GLU A 37 41.86 6.19 0.90
C GLU A 37 42.84 7.34 0.74
N LYS A 38 43.24 8.00 1.81
CA LYS A 38 44.16 9.16 1.81
C LYS A 38 45.59 8.82 2.21
N ASN A 39 46.11 7.70 1.90
CA ASN A 39 47.53 7.24 1.97
C ASN A 39 48.53 7.99 2.92
N ASN A 40 48.14 9.12 3.53
CA ASN A 40 48.94 9.92 4.47
C ASN A 40 48.05 10.48 5.57
N LEU A 41 48.26 10.00 6.79
CA LEU A 41 47.68 10.56 8.02
C LEU A 41 47.99 12.07 8.24
N HIS A 42 48.95 12.62 7.49
CA HIS A 42 49.39 14.00 7.63
C HIS A 42 48.49 15.01 6.85
N ASP A 43 47.70 14.53 5.87
CA ASP A 43 46.78 15.34 5.05
C ASP A 43 45.31 15.23 5.50
N MET A 44 45.05 14.74 6.72
CA MET A 44 43.68 14.64 7.25
C MET A 44 43.18 16.02 7.64
N ASP A 45 42.33 16.57 6.80
CA ASP A 45 41.64 17.81 7.03
C ASP A 45 40.62 17.65 8.17
N THR A 46 40.68 18.52 9.19
CA THR A 46 39.71 18.58 10.30
C THR A 46 38.28 18.63 9.81
N TRP A 47 38.08 19.20 8.60
CA TRP A 47 36.77 19.27 7.94
C TRP A 47 36.18 17.89 7.56
N MET A 48 37.03 16.91 7.28
CA MET A 48 36.54 15.53 6.98
C MET A 48 35.98 14.85 8.22
N PHE A 49 36.65 15.00 9.38
CA PHE A 49 36.10 14.50 10.63
C PHE A 49 34.78 15.16 10.99
N PHE A 50 34.67 16.45 10.74
CA PHE A 50 33.42 17.18 10.99
C PHE A 50 32.26 16.64 10.12
N LYS A 51 32.48 16.39 8.83
CA LYS A 51 31.53 15.78 7.93
C LYS A 51 31.12 14.39 8.39
N TRP A 52 32.08 13.56 8.79
CA TRP A 52 31.81 12.22 9.28
C TRP A 52 30.98 12.26 10.58
N PHE A 53 31.37 13.11 11.51
CA PHE A 53 30.65 13.27 12.79
C PHE A 53 29.22 13.73 12.58
N PHE A 54 28.99 14.72 11.72
CA PHE A 54 27.65 15.18 11.37
C PHE A 54 26.83 14.08 10.73
N LYS A 55 27.41 13.35 9.78
CA LYS A 55 26.77 12.20 9.13
C LYS A 55 26.41 11.12 10.14
N ALA A 56 27.30 10.81 11.07
CA ALA A 56 27.05 9.84 12.14
C ALA A 56 25.90 10.29 13.05
N ALA A 57 25.87 11.55 13.45
CA ALA A 57 24.80 12.09 14.28
C ALA A 57 23.43 12.00 13.57
N VAL A 58 23.35 12.39 12.29
CA VAL A 58 22.13 12.29 11.49
C VAL A 58 21.71 10.81 11.32
N ALA A 59 22.65 9.92 11.06
CA ALA A 59 22.36 8.51 10.87
C ALA A 59 21.81 7.85 12.15
N ILE A 60 22.38 8.15 13.30
CA ILE A 60 21.90 7.67 14.61
C ILE A 60 20.51 8.23 14.88
N TYR A 61 20.27 9.52 14.62
CA TYR A 61 18.96 10.13 14.78
C TYR A 61 17.90 9.45 13.91
N LEU A 62 18.20 9.19 12.64
CA LEU A 62 17.30 8.51 11.73
C LEU A 62 16.95 7.08 12.19
N VAL A 63 17.93 6.32 12.66
CA VAL A 63 17.73 4.95 13.16
C VAL A 63 16.85 4.94 14.42
N THR A 64 17.10 5.85 15.36
CA THR A 64 16.35 5.91 16.61
C THR A 64 14.91 6.41 16.44
N HIS A 65 14.63 7.22 15.41
CA HIS A 65 13.30 7.77 15.12
C HIS A 65 12.66 7.13 13.87
N THR A 66 13.18 5.99 13.42
CA THR A 66 12.76 5.34 12.17
C THR A 66 11.27 5.05 12.15
N PHE A 67 10.70 4.54 13.26
CA PHE A 67 9.29 4.17 13.30
C PHE A 67 8.40 5.38 13.02
N ASP A 68 8.64 6.50 13.66
CA ASP A 68 7.84 7.72 13.48
C ASP A 68 8.01 8.32 12.08
N ILE A 69 9.24 8.29 11.53
CA ILE A 69 9.53 8.77 10.16
C ILE A 69 8.80 7.92 9.13
N VAL A 70 8.84 6.60 9.27
CA VAL A 70 8.20 5.68 8.34
C VAL A 70 6.67 5.78 8.43
N MET A 71 6.13 5.91 9.64
CA MET A 71 4.70 6.14 9.82
C MET A 71 4.23 7.45 9.19
N ALA A 72 5.03 8.52 9.26
CA ALA A 72 4.72 9.78 8.58
C ALA A 72 4.59 9.62 7.05
N VAL A 73 5.36 8.73 6.42
CA VAL A 73 5.21 8.42 4.99
C VAL A 73 3.82 7.79 4.71
N PHE A 74 3.35 6.90 5.58
CA PHE A 74 2.02 6.31 5.44
C PHE A 74 0.90 7.32 5.72
N ASP A 75 1.09 8.26 6.64
CA ASP A 75 0.13 9.33 6.90
C ASP A 75 -0.04 10.25 5.66
N ILE A 76 1.05 10.57 4.98
CA ILE A 76 1.01 11.28 3.69
C ILE A 76 0.24 10.45 2.66
N GLY A 77 0.54 9.15 2.53
CA GLY A 77 -0.18 8.23 1.65
C GLY A 77 -1.68 8.20 1.95
N GLN A 78 -2.07 8.18 3.23
CA GLN A 78 -3.46 8.20 3.66
C GLN A 78 -4.18 9.52 3.31
N ASN A 79 -3.50 10.65 3.44
CA ASN A 79 -4.04 11.94 3.01
C ASN A 79 -4.33 11.97 1.51
N VAL A 80 -3.44 11.40 0.69
CA VAL A 80 -3.66 11.25 -0.76
C VAL A 80 -4.87 10.35 -1.05
N VAL A 81 -5.01 9.23 -0.33
CA VAL A 81 -6.16 8.32 -0.44
C VAL A 81 -7.46 9.03 -0.07
N SER A 82 -7.47 9.78 1.02
CA SER A 82 -8.64 10.54 1.48
C SER A 82 -9.04 11.63 0.48
N GLY A 83 -8.07 12.32 -0.10
CA GLY A 83 -8.30 13.29 -1.16
C GLY A 83 -8.91 12.65 -2.41
N ALA A 84 -8.38 11.51 -2.85
CA ALA A 84 -8.92 10.75 -3.97
C ALA A 84 -10.35 10.25 -3.69
N ALA A 85 -10.62 9.77 -2.48
CA ALA A 85 -11.96 9.35 -2.06
C ALA A 85 -12.97 10.50 -2.14
N GLY A 86 -12.59 11.72 -1.72
CA GLY A 86 -13.44 12.91 -1.84
C GLY A 86 -13.82 13.24 -3.28
N VAL A 87 -12.87 13.15 -4.21
CA VAL A 87 -13.11 13.37 -5.65
C VAL A 87 -14.03 12.29 -6.23
N ILE A 88 -13.81 11.03 -5.87
CA ILE A 88 -14.62 9.90 -6.34
C ILE A 88 -16.04 10.03 -5.81
N HIS A 89 -16.25 10.27 -4.52
CA HIS A 89 -17.58 10.45 -3.94
C HIS A 89 -18.37 11.62 -4.57
N GLY A 90 -17.68 12.70 -4.93
CA GLY A 90 -18.32 13.84 -5.60
C GLY A 90 -18.82 13.54 -7.02
N ASN A 91 -18.26 12.53 -7.69
CA ASN A 91 -18.55 12.19 -9.08
C ASN A 91 -19.31 10.87 -9.27
N THR A 92 -19.48 10.06 -8.22
CA THR A 92 -20.11 8.73 -8.29
C THR A 92 -21.16 8.56 -7.22
N SER A 93 -22.30 9.25 -7.36
CA SER A 93 -23.49 8.93 -6.55
C SER A 93 -24.25 7.79 -7.23
N ILE A 94 -24.26 6.61 -6.60
CA ILE A 94 -25.12 5.49 -7.04
C ILE A 94 -26.52 5.73 -6.46
N ASP A 95 -27.49 5.98 -7.30
CA ASP A 95 -28.90 6.04 -6.89
C ASP A 95 -29.46 4.59 -6.81
N ILE A 96 -29.28 3.99 -5.65
CA ILE A 96 -29.70 2.61 -5.36
C ILE A 96 -31.23 2.52 -5.42
N ASP A 97 -31.97 3.54 -4.98
CA ASP A 97 -33.42 3.52 -4.88
C ASP A 97 -34.09 3.49 -6.27
N SER A 98 -33.55 4.29 -7.20
CA SER A 98 -34.03 4.27 -8.60
C SER A 98 -33.73 2.93 -9.28
N THR A 99 -32.57 2.35 -9.00
CA THR A 99 -32.17 1.04 -9.52
C THR A 99 -33.08 -0.07 -9.03
N ILE A 100 -33.37 -0.11 -7.73
CA ILE A 100 -34.27 -1.08 -7.13
C ILE A 100 -35.70 -0.93 -7.73
N ALA A 101 -36.19 0.30 -7.93
CA ALA A 101 -37.48 0.58 -8.52
C ALA A 101 -37.56 0.04 -9.97
N GLN A 102 -36.53 0.27 -10.78
CA GLN A 102 -36.49 -0.25 -12.16
C GLN A 102 -36.44 -1.78 -12.21
N MET A 103 -35.62 -2.41 -11.35
CA MET A 103 -35.58 -3.89 -11.24
C MET A 103 -36.92 -4.47 -10.83
N ARG A 104 -37.63 -3.84 -9.88
CA ARG A 104 -38.92 -4.25 -9.42
C ARG A 104 -39.95 -4.21 -10.56
N THR A 105 -40.01 -3.10 -11.31
CA THR A 105 -40.93 -2.94 -12.45
C THR A 105 -40.65 -3.98 -13.55
N GLY A 106 -39.39 -4.30 -13.80
CA GLY A 106 -39.00 -5.37 -14.73
C GLY A 106 -39.48 -6.75 -14.28
N MET A 107 -39.37 -7.06 -12.99
CA MET A 107 -39.81 -8.35 -12.43
C MET A 107 -41.35 -8.51 -12.40
N GLU A 108 -42.10 -7.42 -12.21
CA GLU A 108 -43.59 -7.47 -12.19
C GLU A 108 -44.18 -7.94 -13.52
N ASN A 109 -43.47 -7.79 -14.63
CA ASN A 109 -43.88 -8.20 -15.96
C ASN A 109 -43.42 -9.61 -16.38
N MET A 110 -42.64 -10.30 -15.51
CA MET A 110 -42.09 -11.63 -15.81
C MET A 110 -43.04 -12.76 -15.45
N GLY A 111 -43.04 -13.83 -16.25
CA GLY A 111 -43.76 -15.05 -15.97
C GLY A 111 -43.11 -15.87 -14.83
N VAL A 112 -43.85 -16.77 -14.19
CA VAL A 112 -43.37 -17.60 -13.08
C VAL A 112 -42.12 -18.41 -13.46
N GLY A 113 -42.03 -18.91 -14.68
CA GLY A 113 -40.85 -19.65 -15.18
C GLY A 113 -39.61 -18.77 -15.32
N GLU A 114 -39.79 -17.56 -15.80
CA GLU A 114 -38.69 -16.56 -15.92
C GLU A 114 -38.18 -16.11 -14.54
N LEU A 115 -39.09 -15.91 -13.58
CA LEU A 115 -38.75 -15.57 -12.19
C LEU A 115 -37.96 -16.70 -11.51
N LEU A 116 -38.28 -17.97 -11.76
CA LEU A 116 -37.51 -19.10 -11.26
C LEU A 116 -36.08 -19.14 -11.86
N GLY A 117 -35.99 -18.91 -13.17
CA GLY A 117 -34.68 -18.79 -13.85
C GLY A 117 -33.84 -17.66 -13.27
N LEU A 118 -34.42 -16.46 -13.11
CA LEU A 118 -33.79 -15.29 -12.51
C LEU A 118 -33.34 -15.56 -11.05
N SER A 119 -34.14 -16.30 -10.28
CA SER A 119 -33.83 -16.68 -8.90
C SER A 119 -32.57 -17.56 -8.81
N ILE A 120 -32.44 -18.56 -9.68
CA ILE A 120 -31.28 -19.46 -9.76
C ILE A 120 -30.05 -18.66 -10.21
N GLU A 121 -30.18 -17.83 -11.24
CA GLU A 121 -29.09 -16.97 -11.72
C GLU A 121 -28.61 -16.02 -10.65
N THR A 122 -29.51 -15.34 -9.94
CA THR A 122 -29.18 -14.43 -8.83
C THR A 122 -28.47 -15.16 -7.68
N LEU A 123 -28.86 -16.41 -7.39
CA LEU A 123 -28.21 -17.22 -6.36
C LEU A 123 -26.76 -17.54 -6.74
N LEU A 124 -26.50 -17.93 -7.99
CA LEU A 124 -25.14 -18.20 -8.49
C LEU A 124 -24.29 -16.92 -8.49
N ILE A 125 -24.83 -15.81 -8.98
CA ILE A 125 -24.15 -14.52 -9.00
C ILE A 125 -23.85 -14.04 -7.58
N SER A 126 -24.80 -14.17 -6.65
CA SER A 126 -24.61 -13.78 -5.26
C SER A 126 -23.50 -14.59 -4.57
N LEU A 127 -23.40 -15.88 -4.89
CA LEU A 127 -22.31 -16.74 -4.41
C LEU A 127 -20.96 -16.26 -4.95
N CYS A 128 -20.88 -15.96 -6.25
CA CYS A 128 -19.69 -15.40 -6.88
C CYS A 128 -19.27 -14.07 -6.23
N LEU A 129 -20.21 -13.14 -6.04
CA LEU A 129 -19.96 -11.86 -5.40
C LEU A 129 -19.48 -12.00 -3.95
N LYS A 130 -20.02 -12.96 -3.18
CA LYS A 130 -19.55 -13.25 -1.82
C LYS A 130 -18.10 -13.73 -1.81
N ILE A 131 -17.73 -14.62 -2.74
CA ILE A 131 -16.35 -15.08 -2.89
C ILE A 131 -15.43 -13.90 -3.23
N MET A 132 -15.82 -13.04 -4.18
CA MET A 132 -15.03 -11.86 -4.55
C MET A 132 -14.88 -10.88 -3.37
N ALA A 133 -15.94 -10.66 -2.58
CA ALA A 133 -15.90 -9.82 -1.40
C ALA A 133 -14.88 -10.33 -0.35
N ILE A 134 -14.83 -11.66 -0.15
CA ILE A 134 -13.82 -12.28 0.72
C ILE A 134 -12.42 -12.05 0.17
N LEU A 135 -12.19 -12.26 -1.13
CA LEU A 135 -10.88 -12.03 -1.77
C LEU A 135 -10.45 -10.58 -1.65
N ILE A 136 -11.32 -9.62 -1.90
CA ILE A 136 -11.03 -8.19 -1.73
C ILE A 136 -10.65 -7.89 -0.27
N THR A 137 -11.38 -8.44 0.69
CA THR A 137 -11.08 -8.31 2.11
C THR A 137 -9.69 -8.84 2.44
N VAL A 138 -9.34 -10.03 1.92
CA VAL A 138 -8.01 -10.65 2.11
C VAL A 138 -6.90 -9.76 1.52
N ILE A 139 -7.11 -9.15 0.36
CA ILE A 139 -6.14 -8.23 -0.26
C ILE A 139 -5.90 -7.01 0.64
N LEU A 140 -6.96 -6.39 1.16
CA LEU A 140 -6.87 -5.19 2.00
C LEU A 140 -6.19 -5.49 3.34
N TYR A 141 -6.57 -6.59 4.01
CA TYR A 141 -5.92 -7.00 5.26
C TYR A 141 -4.49 -7.48 5.04
N GLY A 142 -4.22 -8.21 3.95
CA GLY A 142 -2.87 -8.61 3.57
C GLY A 142 -1.94 -7.42 3.40
N ARG A 143 -2.41 -6.35 2.73
CA ARG A 143 -1.67 -5.10 2.61
C ARG A 143 -1.40 -4.46 3.99
N MET A 144 -2.37 -4.44 4.88
CA MET A 144 -2.19 -3.91 6.24
C MET A 144 -1.09 -4.68 7.00
N ILE A 145 -1.08 -6.01 6.91
CA ILE A 145 -0.04 -6.85 7.51
C ILE A 145 1.32 -6.54 6.88
N GLU A 146 1.41 -6.44 5.54
CA GLU A 146 2.65 -6.08 4.82
C GLU A 146 3.21 -4.73 5.30
N ILE A 147 2.36 -3.72 5.50
CA ILE A 147 2.75 -2.42 6.05
C ILE A 147 3.37 -2.59 7.44
N TYR A 148 2.69 -3.26 8.36
CA TYR A 148 3.22 -3.44 9.73
C TYR A 148 4.50 -4.26 9.77
N CYS A 149 4.62 -5.31 8.97
CA CYS A 149 5.86 -6.08 8.85
C CYS A 149 7.01 -5.22 8.33
N THR A 150 6.77 -4.44 7.27
CA THR A 150 7.77 -3.57 6.66
C THR A 150 8.22 -2.48 7.64
N VAL A 151 7.28 -1.84 8.33
CA VAL A 151 7.58 -0.78 9.32
C VAL A 151 8.36 -1.33 10.51
N SER A 152 8.05 -2.54 10.98
CA SER A 152 8.74 -3.11 12.16
C SER A 152 10.23 -3.32 11.95
N ILE A 153 10.67 -3.70 10.74
CA ILE A 153 12.09 -3.95 10.42
C ILE A 153 12.85 -2.73 9.88
N ALA A 154 12.17 -1.60 9.72
CA ALA A 154 12.68 -0.38 9.09
C ALA A 154 14.04 0.11 9.62
N PRO A 155 14.36 0.04 10.92
CA PRO A 155 15.64 0.51 11.44
C PRO A 155 16.85 -0.16 10.80
N ILE A 156 16.76 -1.44 10.41
CA ILE A 156 17.87 -2.20 9.83
C ILE A 156 18.30 -1.63 8.46
N PRO A 157 17.42 -1.57 7.44
CA PRO A 157 17.79 -1.01 6.15
C PRO A 157 18.16 0.48 6.23
N ILE A 158 17.55 1.26 7.13
CA ILE A 158 17.90 2.67 7.33
C ILE A 158 19.32 2.82 7.90
N ALA A 159 19.74 1.94 8.80
CA ALA A 159 21.10 1.93 9.33
C ALA A 159 22.16 1.76 8.22
N THR A 160 21.85 1.04 7.14
CA THR A 160 22.78 0.84 6.01
C THR A 160 22.91 2.06 5.09
N MET A 161 21.98 3.01 5.12
CA MET A 161 21.98 4.18 4.22
C MET A 161 23.18 5.08 4.39
N SER A 162 23.82 5.04 5.56
CA SER A 162 25.00 5.85 5.86
C SER A 162 26.26 5.39 5.11
N ASN A 163 26.29 4.17 4.58
CA ASN A 163 27.44 3.61 3.88
C ASN A 163 27.25 3.72 2.36
N ARG A 164 28.36 4.04 1.66
CA ARG A 164 28.35 4.18 0.19
C ARG A 164 28.15 2.85 -0.53
N GLU A 165 28.66 1.75 0.03
CA GLU A 165 28.57 0.42 -0.60
C GLU A 165 27.21 -0.26 -0.28
N TRP A 166 26.71 -0.13 0.94
CA TRP A 166 25.50 -0.79 1.43
C TRP A 166 24.25 0.10 1.41
N GLY A 167 24.41 1.39 1.12
CA GLY A 167 23.32 2.36 1.09
C GLY A 167 22.21 2.03 0.09
N SER A 168 22.49 1.19 -0.91
CA SER A 168 21.51 0.67 -1.85
C SER A 168 20.40 -0.14 -1.17
N ILE A 169 20.71 -0.85 -0.07
CA ILE A 169 19.74 -1.62 0.71
C ILE A 169 18.67 -0.67 1.31
N GLY A 170 19.13 0.38 2.01
CA GLY A 170 18.23 1.36 2.59
C GLY A 170 17.45 2.17 1.55
N THR A 171 18.10 2.53 0.44
CA THR A 171 17.45 3.25 -0.66
C THR A 171 16.35 2.41 -1.33
N ASN A 172 16.59 1.13 -1.59
CA ASN A 172 15.60 0.22 -2.16
C ASN A 172 14.46 -0.03 -1.17
N TYR A 173 14.77 -0.14 0.13
CA TYR A 173 13.76 -0.22 1.17
C TYR A 173 12.83 1.00 1.15
N LEU A 174 13.37 2.22 1.10
CA LEU A 174 12.56 3.45 1.02
C LEU A 174 11.67 3.47 -0.24
N LYS A 175 12.19 3.07 -1.40
CA LYS A 175 11.40 2.93 -2.63
C LYS A 175 10.23 1.96 -2.43
N GLY A 176 10.48 0.82 -1.80
CA GLY A 176 9.43 -0.16 -1.45
C GLY A 176 8.39 0.41 -0.49
N LEU A 177 8.82 1.19 0.49
CA LEU A 177 7.95 1.86 1.44
C LEU A 177 7.02 2.88 0.76
N PHE A 178 7.56 3.73 -0.14
CA PHE A 178 6.76 4.65 -0.93
C PHE A 178 5.79 3.91 -1.84
N ALA A 179 6.23 2.84 -2.50
CA ALA A 179 5.36 2.00 -3.32
C ALA A 179 4.19 1.46 -2.50
N LEU A 180 4.46 0.97 -1.29
CA LEU A 180 3.45 0.44 -0.40
C LEU A 180 2.48 1.53 0.11
N ALA A 181 2.97 2.74 0.41
CA ALA A 181 2.13 3.87 0.80
C ALA A 181 1.21 4.31 -0.37
N PHE A 182 1.74 4.40 -1.58
CA PHE A 182 0.98 4.79 -2.78
C PHE A 182 0.04 3.70 -3.32
N GLN A 183 0.25 2.44 -2.98
CA GLN A 183 -0.66 1.36 -3.36
C GLN A 183 -2.11 1.65 -2.94
N GLY A 184 -2.31 2.33 -1.79
CA GLY A 184 -3.65 2.74 -1.34
C GLY A 184 -4.35 3.67 -2.32
N PHE A 185 -3.63 4.61 -2.92
CA PHE A 185 -4.16 5.48 -3.97
C PHE A 185 -4.59 4.66 -5.21
N LEU A 186 -3.77 3.72 -5.66
CA LEU A 186 -4.12 2.85 -6.80
C LEU A 186 -5.36 2.01 -6.51
N ILE A 187 -5.52 1.50 -5.28
CA ILE A 187 -6.72 0.80 -4.84
C ILE A 187 -7.95 1.72 -4.96
N MET A 188 -7.84 2.97 -4.48
CA MET A 188 -8.95 3.94 -4.60
C MET A 188 -9.31 4.26 -6.04
N VAL A 189 -8.33 4.38 -6.93
CA VAL A 189 -8.56 4.56 -8.38
C VAL A 189 -9.31 3.36 -8.96
N CYS A 190 -8.92 2.13 -8.65
CA CYS A 190 -9.62 0.93 -9.10
C CYS A 190 -11.08 0.90 -8.61
N VAL A 191 -11.32 1.25 -7.35
CA VAL A 191 -12.67 1.32 -6.78
C VAL A 191 -13.49 2.43 -7.44
N GLY A 192 -12.88 3.58 -7.73
CA GLY A 192 -13.53 4.68 -8.44
C GLY A 192 -13.95 4.29 -9.86
N ILE A 193 -13.07 3.63 -10.62
CA ILE A 193 -13.38 3.11 -11.96
C ILE A 193 -14.53 2.09 -11.88
N TYR A 194 -14.48 1.17 -10.92
CA TYR A 194 -15.56 0.21 -10.69
C TYR A 194 -16.90 0.90 -10.43
N ALA A 195 -16.92 1.92 -9.57
CA ALA A 195 -18.15 2.67 -9.28
C ALA A 195 -18.74 3.35 -10.52
N VAL A 196 -17.89 3.95 -11.38
CA VAL A 196 -18.32 4.54 -12.66
C VAL A 196 -18.90 3.47 -13.61
N LEU A 197 -18.25 2.31 -13.70
CA LEU A 197 -18.69 1.20 -14.53
C LEU A 197 -20.06 0.67 -14.07
N ILE A 198 -20.25 0.51 -12.78
CA ILE A 198 -21.55 0.07 -12.21
C ILE A 198 -22.65 1.11 -12.50
N ASN A 199 -22.38 2.40 -12.30
CA ASN A 199 -23.35 3.46 -12.61
C ASN A 199 -23.79 3.47 -14.08
N GLY A 200 -22.86 3.21 -15.00
CA GLY A 200 -23.16 3.15 -16.43
C GLY A 200 -24.06 1.98 -16.84
N MET A 201 -24.22 0.97 -15.98
CA MET A 201 -25.00 -0.25 -16.29
C MET A 201 -26.44 -0.21 -15.81
N ILE A 202 -26.78 0.68 -14.90
CA ILE A 202 -28.15 0.83 -14.36
C ILE A 202 -29.18 1.14 -15.46
N ILE A 203 -28.71 1.51 -16.65
CA ILE A 203 -29.52 1.88 -17.83
C ILE A 203 -29.78 0.67 -18.76
N ALA A 204 -29.35 -0.53 -18.41
CA ALA A 204 -29.50 -1.70 -19.28
C ALA A 204 -30.94 -2.20 -19.30
N ASP A 205 -31.52 -2.34 -20.52
CA ASP A 205 -32.89 -2.79 -20.77
C ASP A 205 -33.19 -4.23 -20.31
N ASN A 206 -32.18 -4.99 -19.85
CA ASN A 206 -32.33 -6.39 -19.49
C ASN A 206 -31.67 -6.69 -18.13
N ILE A 207 -32.47 -7.13 -17.16
CA ILE A 207 -32.04 -7.48 -15.78
C ILE A 207 -30.93 -8.55 -15.77
N HIS A 208 -31.06 -9.59 -16.61
CA HIS A 208 -30.07 -10.67 -16.72
C HIS A 208 -28.68 -10.12 -17.14
N SER A 209 -28.66 -9.25 -18.15
CA SER A 209 -27.45 -8.60 -18.64
C SER A 209 -26.82 -7.70 -17.57
N ALA A 210 -27.61 -6.94 -16.83
CA ALA A 210 -27.15 -6.08 -15.76
C ALA A 210 -26.51 -6.87 -14.63
N LEU A 211 -27.15 -7.94 -14.15
CA LEU A 211 -26.64 -8.83 -13.11
C LEU A 211 -25.30 -9.48 -13.51
N PHE A 212 -25.22 -9.99 -14.74
CA PHE A 212 -24.00 -10.64 -15.25
C PHE A 212 -22.84 -9.63 -15.35
N SER A 213 -23.14 -8.43 -15.79
CA SER A 213 -22.14 -7.37 -15.92
C SER A 213 -21.63 -6.89 -14.56
N VAL A 214 -22.49 -6.78 -13.53
CA VAL A 214 -22.06 -6.49 -12.14
C VAL A 214 -21.06 -7.55 -11.65
N ALA A 215 -21.37 -8.83 -11.89
CA ALA A 215 -20.47 -9.92 -11.53
C ALA A 215 -19.13 -9.82 -12.28
N ALA A 216 -19.16 -9.58 -13.59
CA ALA A 216 -17.97 -9.45 -14.43
C ALA A 216 -17.07 -8.27 -13.96
N TYR A 217 -17.65 -7.11 -13.70
CA TYR A 217 -16.88 -5.95 -13.22
C TYR A 217 -16.32 -6.16 -11.81
N THR A 218 -17.04 -6.87 -10.94
CA THR A 218 -16.51 -7.23 -9.61
C THR A 218 -15.31 -8.17 -9.73
N VAL A 219 -15.34 -9.12 -10.66
CA VAL A 219 -14.19 -9.98 -10.96
C VAL A 219 -13.00 -9.16 -11.48
N ILE A 220 -13.25 -8.23 -12.41
CA ILE A 220 -12.21 -7.33 -12.94
C ILE A 220 -11.62 -6.48 -11.80
N LEU A 221 -12.44 -5.92 -10.91
CA LEU A 221 -11.99 -5.18 -9.75
C LEU A 221 -11.06 -6.04 -8.88
N CYS A 222 -11.48 -7.25 -8.54
CA CYS A 222 -10.70 -8.17 -7.72
C CYS A 222 -9.31 -8.42 -8.31
N PHE A 223 -9.22 -8.76 -9.60
CA PHE A 223 -7.95 -8.98 -10.29
C PHE A 223 -7.10 -7.70 -10.41
N SER A 224 -7.73 -6.55 -10.59
CA SER A 224 -7.04 -5.27 -10.64
C SER A 224 -6.41 -4.95 -9.29
N LEU A 225 -7.12 -5.19 -8.18
CA LEU A 225 -6.60 -4.98 -6.83
C LEU A 225 -5.37 -5.85 -6.54
N PHE A 226 -5.34 -7.11 -6.99
CA PHE A 226 -4.15 -7.96 -6.88
C PHE A 226 -2.93 -7.37 -7.57
N LYS A 227 -3.11 -6.67 -8.69
CA LYS A 227 -2.02 -6.06 -9.46
C LYS A 227 -1.55 -4.72 -8.92
N THR A 228 -2.29 -4.07 -8.03
CA THR A 228 -1.91 -2.74 -7.51
C THR A 228 -0.57 -2.74 -6.81
N GLY A 229 -0.23 -3.80 -6.08
CA GLY A 229 1.06 -3.92 -5.39
C GLY A 229 2.24 -3.98 -6.35
N SER A 230 2.18 -4.82 -7.38
CA SER A 230 3.24 -4.93 -8.39
C SER A 230 3.35 -3.65 -9.23
N LEU A 231 2.22 -3.02 -9.55
CA LEU A 231 2.19 -1.74 -10.26
C LEU A 231 2.86 -0.63 -9.45
N ALA A 232 2.54 -0.51 -8.17
CA ALA A 232 3.16 0.46 -7.28
C ALA A 232 4.69 0.24 -7.21
N LYS A 233 5.15 -1.00 -7.01
CA LYS A 233 6.58 -1.34 -7.00
C LYS A 233 7.26 -0.99 -8.32
N SER A 234 6.61 -1.24 -9.45
CA SER A 234 7.14 -0.89 -10.78
C SER A 234 7.31 0.63 -10.96
N ILE A 235 6.33 1.43 -10.53
CA ILE A 235 6.37 2.91 -10.62
C ILE A 235 7.56 3.47 -9.82
N PHE A 236 7.83 2.95 -8.64
CA PHE A 236 8.92 3.42 -7.77
C PHE A 236 10.25 2.71 -8.01
N HIS A 237 10.34 1.81 -9.01
CA HIS A 237 11.52 0.97 -9.26
C HIS A 237 12.00 0.27 -7.97
N ALA A 238 11.06 -0.24 -7.19
CA ALA A 238 11.29 -1.01 -5.99
C ALA A 238 11.44 -2.50 -6.37
N HIS A 239 12.63 -3.05 -6.18
CA HIS A 239 12.97 -4.45 -6.47
C HIS A 239 13.08 -5.23 -5.18
#